data_a1db480eb017e8301a53a6218fbfc378
#
_entry.id   a1db480eb017e8301a53a6218fbfc378
#
_cell.length_a   1.000
_cell.length_b   1.000
_cell.length_c   1.000
_cell.angle_alpha   90.00
_cell.angle_beta   90.00
_cell.angle_gamma   90.00
#
_symmetry.space_group_name_H-M   'P 1'
#
loop_
_entity.id
_entity.type
_entity.pdbx_description
1 polymer ?
#
loop_
_entity_poly.entity_id
_entity_poly.type
_entity_poly.pdbx_seq_one_letter_code
_entity_poly.pdbx_strand_id
1 'polypeptide(L)'
;MGQLSNKTIAVLAGNGFEESELTVPLQRLKDEGATVHIISEQAGKIQAMKDDHDWTIDIDVDKTLSEADANDYHGLLLPGGVINPDTLRKNEEVLTFVRAFFEAGKPVAAICHAPQILISAEVVKGRKLTSIPHIGIDLINAGANWVDEEVVVDQGLVTSRSPKDLPAYCDKIVEEFAEGVHSGQHA
;
A
#
# COMPACT_ATOMS: atom_id res chain seq x y z
N MET A 1 15.70 2.40 20.03
CA MET A 1 14.53 1.63 19.59
C MET A 1 13.97 2.36 18.38
N GLY A 2 13.71 1.64 17.29
CA GLY A 2 13.08 2.25 16.12
C GLY A 2 11.63 2.69 16.40
N GLN A 3 11.10 3.60 15.60
CA GLN A 3 9.78 4.20 15.81
C GLN A 3 8.63 3.18 15.71
N LEU A 4 8.88 2.02 15.07
CA LEU A 4 7.88 0.98 14.79
C LEU A 4 8.12 -0.32 15.58
N SER A 5 8.89 -0.29 16.69
CA SER A 5 9.36 -1.50 17.41
C SER A 5 8.25 -2.44 17.93
N ASN A 6 7.02 -1.98 18.02
CA ASN A 6 5.88 -2.80 18.46
C ASN A 6 4.75 -2.82 17.41
N LYS A 7 5.09 -2.54 16.16
CA LYS A 7 4.12 -2.52 15.07
C LYS A 7 4.29 -3.74 14.18
N THR A 8 3.18 -4.33 13.77
CA THR A 8 3.11 -5.37 12.74
C THR A 8 2.44 -4.76 11.52
N ILE A 9 3.11 -4.81 10.37
CA ILE A 9 2.66 -4.18 9.13
C ILE A 9 2.36 -5.27 8.09
N ALA A 10 1.22 -5.14 7.43
CA ALA A 10 0.87 -5.94 6.27
C ALA A 10 1.41 -5.28 4.99
N VAL A 11 2.06 -6.05 4.13
CA VAL A 11 2.34 -5.68 2.74
C VAL A 11 1.52 -6.60 1.86
N LEU A 12 0.51 -6.08 1.18
CA LEU A 12 -0.34 -6.86 0.31
C LEU A 12 0.11 -6.69 -1.14
N ALA A 13 0.57 -7.76 -1.74
CA ALA A 13 1.10 -7.78 -3.10
C ALA A 13 0.85 -9.11 -3.81
N GLY A 14 0.76 -9.06 -5.13
CA GLY A 14 0.76 -10.20 -6.05
C GLY A 14 1.91 -10.07 -7.05
N ASN A 15 1.96 -10.96 -8.04
CA ASN A 15 2.98 -10.90 -9.09
C ASN A 15 2.91 -9.58 -9.88
N GLY A 16 4.05 -9.12 -10.39
CA GLY A 16 4.16 -7.93 -11.21
C GLY A 16 4.09 -6.61 -10.42
N PHE A 17 4.43 -6.64 -9.12
CA PHE A 17 4.68 -5.42 -8.36
C PHE A 17 6.01 -4.79 -8.80
N GLU A 18 6.09 -3.46 -8.76
CA GLU A 18 7.36 -2.76 -9.00
C GLU A 18 8.34 -3.05 -7.86
N GLU A 19 9.52 -3.61 -8.20
CA GLU A 19 10.51 -4.12 -7.24
C GLU A 19 10.84 -3.12 -6.13
N SER A 20 11.19 -1.90 -6.51
CA SER A 20 11.62 -0.87 -5.56
C SER A 20 10.49 -0.37 -4.66
N GLU A 21 9.25 -0.40 -5.14
CA GLU A 21 8.07 0.08 -4.40
C GLU A 21 7.64 -0.87 -3.28
N LEU A 22 8.14 -2.10 -3.28
CA LEU A 22 8.00 -3.03 -2.18
C LEU A 22 9.29 -3.10 -1.36
N THR A 23 10.44 -3.32 -2.00
CA THR A 23 11.68 -3.64 -1.30
C THR A 23 12.23 -2.48 -0.48
N VAL A 24 12.14 -1.25 -0.98
CA VAL A 24 12.65 -0.06 -0.26
C VAL A 24 11.80 0.27 0.97
N PRO A 25 10.46 0.38 0.88
CA PRO A 25 9.63 0.57 2.06
C PRO A 25 9.72 -0.60 3.05
N LEU A 26 9.77 -1.85 2.57
CA LEU A 26 9.95 -3.04 3.41
C LEU A 26 11.21 -2.94 4.27
N GLN A 27 12.35 -2.59 3.64
CA GLN A 27 13.60 -2.43 4.36
C GLN A 27 13.52 -1.29 5.38
N ARG A 28 12.97 -0.14 4.99
CA ARG A 28 12.79 0.99 5.88
C ARG A 28 11.94 0.65 7.10
N LEU A 29 10.82 -0.04 6.92
CA LEU A 29 9.95 -0.48 8.02
C LEU A 29 10.67 -1.43 8.98
N LYS A 30 11.47 -2.37 8.44
CA LYS A 30 12.29 -3.28 9.25
C LYS A 30 13.40 -2.55 10.01
N ASP A 31 14.06 -1.58 9.40
CA ASP A 31 15.10 -0.76 10.04
C ASP A 31 14.51 0.07 11.21
N GLU A 32 13.24 0.48 11.12
CA GLU A 32 12.49 1.13 12.20
C GLU A 32 11.92 0.14 13.23
N GLY A 33 12.20 -1.14 13.09
CA GLY A 33 11.87 -2.18 14.07
C GLY A 33 10.49 -2.82 13.91
N ALA A 34 9.79 -2.57 12.80
CA ALA A 34 8.51 -3.22 12.53
C ALA A 34 8.66 -4.72 12.22
N THR A 35 7.70 -5.52 12.66
CA THR A 35 7.44 -6.83 12.09
C THR A 35 6.64 -6.63 10.81
N VAL A 36 7.10 -7.21 9.70
CA VAL A 36 6.41 -7.04 8.40
C VAL A 36 6.08 -8.41 7.83
N HIS A 37 4.84 -8.60 7.41
CA HIS A 37 4.39 -9.80 6.70
C HIS A 37 4.00 -9.46 5.26
N ILE A 38 4.54 -10.23 4.34
CA ILE A 38 4.12 -10.22 2.93
C ILE A 38 2.88 -11.11 2.80
N ILE A 39 1.79 -10.50 2.39
CA ILE A 39 0.49 -11.16 2.20
C ILE A 39 0.18 -11.21 0.71
N SER A 40 -0.28 -12.35 0.24
CA SER A 40 -0.69 -12.52 -1.15
C SER A 40 -1.93 -13.43 -1.26
N GLU A 41 -2.53 -13.48 -2.45
CA GLU A 41 -3.67 -14.36 -2.73
C GLU A 41 -3.31 -15.84 -2.61
N GLN A 42 -2.04 -16.19 -2.84
CA GLN A 42 -1.55 -17.57 -2.81
C GLN A 42 -0.25 -17.68 -2.03
N ALA A 43 -0.02 -18.85 -1.43
CA ALA A 43 1.22 -19.18 -0.75
C ALA A 43 2.37 -19.37 -1.76
N GLY A 44 3.60 -19.34 -1.26
CA GLY A 44 4.81 -19.56 -2.02
C GLY A 44 5.56 -18.28 -2.27
N LYS A 45 5.64 -17.82 -3.51
CA LYS A 45 6.39 -16.64 -3.91
C LYS A 45 5.59 -15.74 -4.82
N ILE A 46 5.88 -14.46 -4.75
CA ILE A 46 5.45 -13.45 -5.72
C ILE A 46 6.69 -12.89 -6.43
N GLN A 47 6.56 -12.61 -7.71
CA GLN A 47 7.66 -12.13 -8.53
C GLN A 47 7.49 -10.64 -8.84
N ALA A 48 8.59 -9.90 -8.66
CA ALA A 48 8.67 -8.48 -8.96
C ALA A 48 8.85 -8.21 -10.46
N MET A 49 8.48 -6.99 -10.85
CA MET A 49 8.88 -6.41 -12.13
C MET A 49 9.70 -5.13 -11.90
N LYS A 50 10.50 -4.78 -12.90
CA LYS A 50 11.18 -3.51 -12.98
C LYS A 50 10.75 -2.80 -14.25
N ASP A 51 10.39 -1.53 -14.11
CA ASP A 51 9.95 -0.68 -15.21
C ASP A 51 8.79 -1.29 -16.04
N ASP A 52 7.94 -2.10 -15.41
CA ASP A 52 6.81 -2.82 -16.00
C ASP A 52 7.17 -3.76 -17.20
N HIS A 53 8.44 -4.14 -17.34
CA HIS A 53 8.94 -4.92 -18.47
C HIS A 53 9.70 -6.17 -18.04
N ASP A 54 10.60 -6.05 -17.08
CA ASP A 54 11.54 -7.11 -16.73
C ASP A 54 11.10 -7.80 -15.44
N TRP A 55 10.82 -9.10 -15.51
CA TRP A 55 10.66 -9.92 -14.33
C TRP A 55 11.99 -10.03 -13.59
N THR A 56 11.97 -9.78 -12.28
CA THR A 56 13.19 -9.72 -11.47
C THR A 56 13.16 -10.72 -10.33
N ILE A 57 13.22 -10.25 -9.09
CA ILE A 57 13.36 -11.08 -7.90
C ILE A 57 12.05 -11.75 -7.47
N ASP A 58 12.21 -12.89 -6.81
CA ASP A 58 11.13 -13.53 -6.06
C ASP A 58 11.14 -13.08 -4.60
N ILE A 59 9.96 -12.89 -4.03
CA ILE A 59 9.78 -12.63 -2.59
C ILE A 59 8.87 -13.71 -2.02
N ASP A 60 9.28 -14.29 -0.87
CA ASP A 60 8.48 -15.28 -0.16
C ASP A 60 7.21 -14.64 0.44
N VAL A 61 6.10 -15.34 0.34
CA VAL A 61 4.81 -14.96 0.94
C VAL A 61 4.76 -15.52 2.35
N ASP A 62 4.58 -14.64 3.35
CA ASP A 62 4.50 -15.06 4.75
C ASP A 62 3.14 -15.65 5.12
N LYS A 63 2.07 -15.08 4.55
CA LYS A 63 0.68 -15.53 4.76
C LYS A 63 -0.14 -15.35 3.48
N THR A 64 -1.06 -16.27 3.26
CA THR A 64 -2.12 -16.02 2.29
C THR A 64 -3.15 -15.05 2.84
N LEU A 65 -3.92 -14.43 1.94
CA LEU A 65 -5.00 -13.52 2.32
C LEU A 65 -6.02 -14.20 3.24
N SER A 66 -6.32 -15.47 3.01
CA SER A 66 -7.24 -16.28 3.84
C SER A 66 -6.71 -16.60 5.25
N GLU A 67 -5.39 -16.51 5.46
CA GLU A 67 -4.73 -16.71 6.76
C GLU A 67 -4.48 -15.40 7.52
N ALA A 68 -4.67 -14.25 6.84
CA ALA A 68 -4.39 -12.94 7.40
C ALA A 68 -5.67 -12.31 7.96
N ASP A 69 -5.63 -11.87 9.20
CA ASP A 69 -6.68 -11.03 9.80
C ASP A 69 -6.19 -9.58 9.87
N ALA A 70 -6.94 -8.64 9.28
CA ALA A 70 -6.61 -7.21 9.31
C ALA A 70 -6.47 -6.66 10.74
N ASN A 71 -7.10 -7.32 11.73
CA ASN A 71 -6.99 -6.93 13.14
C ASN A 71 -5.58 -7.16 13.71
N ASP A 72 -4.81 -8.10 13.16
CA ASP A 72 -3.44 -8.41 13.62
C ASP A 72 -2.42 -7.33 13.19
N TYR A 73 -2.81 -6.41 12.33
CA TYR A 73 -1.89 -5.42 11.73
C TYR A 73 -2.21 -4.00 12.19
N HIS A 74 -1.15 -3.20 12.27
CA HIS A 74 -1.20 -1.78 12.66
C HIS A 74 -1.21 -0.83 11.47
N GLY A 75 -0.88 -1.32 10.27
CA GLY A 75 -0.86 -0.57 9.02
C GLY A 75 -0.77 -1.47 7.81
N LEU A 76 -1.10 -0.94 6.64
CA LEU A 76 -1.11 -1.63 5.35
C LEU A 76 -0.27 -0.89 4.33
N LEU A 77 0.62 -1.61 3.63
CA LEU A 77 1.39 -1.12 2.49
C LEU A 77 0.93 -1.81 1.20
N LEU A 78 0.64 -1.01 0.18
CA LEU A 78 0.25 -1.46 -1.16
C LEU A 78 1.30 -0.97 -2.17
N PRO A 79 2.22 -1.83 -2.65
CA PRO A 79 3.12 -1.49 -3.74
C PRO A 79 2.39 -1.40 -5.07
N GLY A 80 2.96 -0.67 -6.02
CA GLY A 80 2.39 -0.48 -7.34
C GLY A 80 2.88 -1.49 -8.38
N GLY A 81 3.39 -1.01 -9.50
CA GLY A 81 3.48 -1.73 -10.75
C GLY A 81 2.14 -1.71 -11.48
N VAL A 82 2.11 -2.13 -12.73
CA VAL A 82 0.87 -2.17 -13.52
C VAL A 82 0.06 -3.43 -13.25
N ILE A 83 0.71 -4.59 -13.29
CA ILE A 83 0.03 -5.91 -13.19
C ILE A 83 -0.51 -6.17 -11.80
N ASN A 84 0.29 -5.90 -10.75
CA ASN A 84 -0.07 -6.19 -9.37
C ASN A 84 -1.39 -5.53 -8.94
N PRO A 85 -1.55 -4.20 -9.01
CA PRO A 85 -2.81 -3.57 -8.60
C PRO A 85 -3.99 -3.96 -9.47
N ASP A 86 -3.79 -4.11 -10.79
CA ASP A 86 -4.86 -4.50 -11.70
C ASP A 86 -5.37 -5.92 -11.43
N THR A 87 -4.47 -6.81 -11.00
CA THR A 87 -4.85 -8.16 -10.59
C THR A 87 -5.57 -8.17 -9.25
N LEU A 88 -5.03 -7.48 -8.24
CA LEU A 88 -5.58 -7.48 -6.90
C LEU A 88 -6.96 -6.81 -6.81
N ARG A 89 -7.18 -5.72 -7.56
CA ARG A 89 -8.42 -4.92 -7.49
C ARG A 89 -9.69 -5.68 -7.92
N LYS A 90 -9.57 -6.79 -8.58
CA LYS A 90 -10.71 -7.63 -9.02
C LYS A 90 -11.14 -8.68 -7.97
N ASN A 91 -10.34 -8.88 -6.92
CA ASN A 91 -10.60 -9.88 -5.89
C ASN A 91 -11.31 -9.23 -4.70
N GLU A 92 -12.55 -9.65 -4.43
CA GLU A 92 -13.37 -9.08 -3.33
C GLU A 92 -12.77 -9.35 -1.95
N GLU A 93 -12.02 -10.44 -1.75
CA GLU A 93 -11.33 -10.69 -0.47
C GLU A 93 -10.22 -9.66 -0.24
N VAL A 94 -9.49 -9.26 -1.31
CA VAL A 94 -8.51 -8.16 -1.27
C VAL A 94 -9.20 -6.86 -0.86
N LEU A 95 -10.30 -6.52 -1.52
CA LEU A 95 -11.02 -5.27 -1.27
C LEU A 95 -11.59 -5.22 0.15
N THR A 96 -12.09 -6.35 0.63
CA THR A 96 -12.58 -6.48 2.03
C THR A 96 -11.44 -6.30 3.03
N PHE A 97 -10.28 -6.93 2.79
CA PHE A 97 -9.11 -6.76 3.63
C PHE A 97 -8.64 -5.30 3.67
N VAL A 98 -8.60 -4.62 2.53
CA VAL A 98 -8.24 -3.20 2.44
C VAL A 98 -9.24 -2.33 3.19
N ARG A 99 -10.56 -2.49 2.95
CA ARG A 99 -11.61 -1.73 3.64
C ARG A 99 -11.52 -1.83 5.16
N ALA A 100 -11.16 -3.00 5.69
CA ALA A 100 -11.03 -3.21 7.14
C ALA A 100 -10.01 -2.26 7.80
N PHE A 101 -8.94 -1.86 7.11
CA PHE A 101 -8.00 -0.86 7.63
C PHE A 101 -8.63 0.52 7.71
N PHE A 102 -9.38 0.94 6.70
CA PHE A 102 -10.08 2.22 6.70
C PHE A 102 -11.17 2.26 7.76
N GLU A 103 -11.98 1.23 7.89
CA GLU A 103 -13.02 1.10 8.92
C GLU A 103 -12.45 1.15 10.34
N ALA A 104 -11.26 0.57 10.54
CA ALA A 104 -10.56 0.60 11.83
C ALA A 104 -9.72 1.87 12.05
N GLY A 105 -9.70 2.81 11.09
CA GLY A 105 -8.88 4.02 11.15
C GLY A 105 -7.38 3.75 11.08
N LYS A 106 -6.95 2.57 10.64
CA LYS A 106 -5.52 2.19 10.57
C LYS A 106 -4.85 2.79 9.34
N PRO A 107 -3.59 3.25 9.44
CA PRO A 107 -2.93 3.89 8.32
C PRO A 107 -2.70 2.92 7.15
N VAL A 108 -2.85 3.48 5.95
CA VAL A 108 -2.66 2.78 4.67
C VAL A 108 -1.72 3.59 3.79
N ALA A 109 -0.75 2.91 3.19
CA ALA A 109 0.19 3.52 2.25
C ALA A 109 0.05 2.87 0.87
N ALA A 110 -0.05 3.67 -0.20
CA ALA A 110 -0.20 3.21 -1.57
C ALA A 110 0.62 4.06 -2.55
N ILE A 111 1.32 3.43 -3.48
CA ILE A 111 2.19 4.14 -4.42
C ILE A 111 1.87 3.76 -5.88
N CYS A 112 2.15 4.70 -6.79
CA CYS A 112 2.12 4.48 -8.24
C CYS A 112 0.71 4.10 -8.74
N HIS A 113 0.51 2.87 -9.23
CA HIS A 113 -0.80 2.35 -9.66
C HIS A 113 -1.61 1.73 -8.51
N ALA A 114 -1.03 1.53 -7.32
CA ALA A 114 -1.74 0.91 -6.19
C ALA A 114 -3.06 1.61 -5.79
N PRO A 115 -3.22 2.95 -5.93
CA PRO A 115 -4.51 3.60 -5.68
C PRO A 115 -5.69 3.08 -6.50
N GLN A 116 -5.46 2.32 -7.60
CA GLN A 116 -6.54 1.62 -8.31
C GLN A 116 -7.26 0.59 -7.41
N ILE A 117 -6.55 -0.04 -6.48
CA ILE A 117 -7.14 -0.93 -5.48
C ILE A 117 -8.08 -0.14 -4.59
N LEU A 118 -7.66 1.07 -4.17
CA LEU A 118 -8.46 1.96 -3.32
C LEU A 118 -9.73 2.46 -4.03
N ILE A 119 -9.66 2.70 -5.36
CA ILE A 119 -10.87 3.01 -6.17
C ILE A 119 -11.86 1.85 -6.08
N SER A 120 -11.40 0.61 -6.31
CA SER A 120 -12.24 -0.57 -6.30
C SER A 120 -12.78 -0.90 -4.90
N ALA A 121 -12.02 -0.56 -3.84
CA ALA A 121 -12.46 -0.65 -2.45
C ALA A 121 -13.44 0.47 -2.05
N GLU A 122 -13.68 1.47 -2.92
CA GLU A 122 -14.60 2.61 -2.69
C GLU A 122 -14.19 3.53 -1.53
N VAL A 123 -12.88 3.65 -1.25
CA VAL A 123 -12.36 4.42 -0.10
C VAL A 123 -11.68 5.75 -0.47
N VAL A 124 -11.78 6.18 -1.75
CA VAL A 124 -11.07 7.39 -2.23
C VAL A 124 -11.94 8.64 -2.27
N LYS A 125 -13.25 8.52 -2.18
CA LYS A 125 -14.18 9.65 -2.36
C LYS A 125 -13.95 10.76 -1.34
N GLY A 126 -13.72 11.97 -1.82
CA GLY A 126 -13.48 13.16 -1.00
C GLY A 126 -12.07 13.28 -0.43
N ARG A 127 -11.21 12.26 -0.59
CA ARG A 127 -9.85 12.27 -0.08
C ARG A 127 -8.88 13.03 -0.98
N LYS A 128 -7.94 13.75 -0.38
CA LYS A 128 -6.78 14.29 -1.09
C LYS A 128 -5.74 13.18 -1.23
N LEU A 129 -5.31 12.90 -2.45
CA LEU A 129 -4.31 11.86 -2.71
C LEU A 129 -3.55 12.10 -4.00
N THR A 130 -2.47 11.36 -4.18
CA THR A 130 -1.67 11.32 -5.41
C THR A 130 -1.50 9.89 -5.91
N SER A 131 -0.99 9.75 -7.11
CA SER A 131 -0.68 8.48 -7.77
C SER A 131 0.27 8.75 -8.92
N ILE A 132 0.67 7.72 -9.65
CA ILE A 132 1.22 7.95 -10.99
C ILE A 132 0.21 8.76 -11.82
N PRO A 133 0.64 9.78 -12.59
CA PRO A 133 -0.29 10.66 -13.31
C PRO A 133 -1.25 9.94 -14.26
N HIS A 134 -0.85 8.78 -14.79
CA HIS A 134 -1.64 8.00 -15.75
C HIS A 134 -3.03 7.62 -15.24
N ILE A 135 -3.19 7.38 -13.93
CA ILE A 135 -4.47 7.04 -13.31
C ILE A 135 -5.12 8.19 -12.55
N GLY A 136 -4.56 9.40 -12.65
CA GLY A 136 -5.11 10.59 -11.98
C GLY A 136 -6.56 10.87 -12.36
N ILE A 137 -6.90 10.73 -13.64
CA ILE A 137 -8.28 10.91 -14.13
C ILE A 137 -9.25 9.87 -13.55
N ASP A 138 -8.80 8.63 -13.34
CA ASP A 138 -9.63 7.58 -12.77
C ASP A 138 -9.97 7.90 -11.31
N LEU A 139 -8.99 8.41 -10.54
CA LEU A 139 -9.17 8.86 -9.17
C LEU A 139 -10.10 10.06 -9.06
N ILE A 140 -9.97 11.04 -9.96
CA ILE A 140 -10.90 12.20 -10.05
C ILE A 140 -12.31 11.70 -10.33
N ASN A 141 -12.49 10.80 -11.29
CA ASN A 141 -13.80 10.22 -11.64
C ASN A 141 -14.39 9.39 -10.49
N ALA A 142 -13.54 8.79 -9.64
CA ALA A 142 -13.97 8.11 -8.40
C ALA A 142 -14.28 9.09 -7.24
N GLY A 143 -14.15 10.40 -7.47
CA GLY A 143 -14.51 11.44 -6.50
C GLY A 143 -13.37 11.85 -5.57
N ALA A 144 -12.14 11.49 -5.86
CA ALA A 144 -10.96 11.94 -5.11
C ALA A 144 -10.51 13.35 -5.52
N ASN A 145 -9.84 14.04 -4.63
CA ASN A 145 -9.12 15.29 -4.87
C ASN A 145 -7.66 14.96 -5.25
N TRP A 146 -7.46 14.52 -6.47
CA TRP A 146 -6.13 14.14 -6.96
C TRP A 146 -5.22 15.35 -7.17
N VAL A 147 -3.97 15.25 -6.73
CA VAL A 147 -2.93 16.27 -6.92
C VAL A 147 -1.62 15.61 -7.38
N ASP A 148 -0.83 16.33 -8.16
CA ASP A 148 0.51 15.87 -8.60
C ASP A 148 1.58 16.34 -7.61
N GLU A 149 1.68 15.68 -6.47
CA GLU A 149 2.67 15.94 -5.42
C GLU A 149 3.47 14.65 -5.14
N GLU A 150 4.74 14.76 -4.72
CA GLU A 150 5.61 13.61 -4.48
C GLU A 150 5.08 12.67 -3.38
N VAL A 151 4.44 13.23 -2.37
CA VAL A 151 3.76 12.49 -1.31
C VAL A 151 2.59 13.30 -0.79
N VAL A 152 1.47 12.63 -0.54
CA VAL A 152 0.27 13.23 0.07
C VAL A 152 -0.13 12.39 1.26
N VAL A 153 -0.40 13.07 2.37
CA VAL A 153 -0.98 12.46 3.58
C VAL A 153 -2.37 13.04 3.80
N ASP A 154 -3.34 12.18 3.94
CA ASP A 154 -4.73 12.56 4.26
C ASP A 154 -5.30 11.58 5.29
N GLN A 155 -5.29 12.00 6.55
CA GLN A 155 -5.90 11.28 7.68
C GLN A 155 -5.49 9.79 7.75
N GLY A 156 -4.18 9.52 7.73
CA GLY A 156 -3.64 8.15 7.77
C GLY A 156 -3.49 7.47 6.41
N LEU A 157 -3.98 8.06 5.32
CA LEU A 157 -3.69 7.60 3.97
C LEU A 157 -2.44 8.31 3.42
N VAL A 158 -1.38 7.56 3.16
CA VAL A 158 -0.14 8.04 2.53
C VAL A 158 -0.11 7.59 1.07
N THR A 159 -0.02 8.52 0.14
CA THR A 159 0.10 8.18 -1.29
C THR A 159 1.30 8.85 -1.94
N SER A 160 1.87 8.22 -2.98
CA SER A 160 3.01 8.71 -3.74
C SER A 160 2.93 8.27 -5.20
N ARG A 161 3.81 8.81 -6.07
CA ARG A 161 3.67 8.69 -7.53
C ARG A 161 4.49 7.57 -8.15
N SER A 162 5.75 7.42 -7.72
CA SER A 162 6.71 6.59 -8.44
C SER A 162 7.95 6.28 -7.59
N PRO A 163 8.85 5.38 -8.05
CA PRO A 163 10.11 5.10 -7.35
C PRO A 163 10.99 6.32 -7.04
N LYS A 164 10.87 7.40 -7.81
CA LYS A 164 11.63 8.65 -7.57
C LYS A 164 11.25 9.33 -6.26
N ASP A 165 10.03 9.10 -5.80
CA ASP A 165 9.47 9.75 -4.61
C ASP A 165 9.63 8.88 -3.34
N LEU A 166 10.25 7.70 -3.45
CA LEU A 166 10.42 6.74 -2.34
C LEU A 166 11.03 7.35 -1.06
N PRO A 167 12.02 8.26 -1.11
CA PRO A 167 12.54 8.85 0.11
C PRO A 167 11.46 9.57 0.93
N ALA A 168 10.73 10.50 0.32
CA ALA A 168 9.65 11.23 0.99
C ALA A 168 8.48 10.32 1.38
N TYR A 169 8.14 9.35 0.52
CA TYR A 169 7.11 8.35 0.78
C TYR A 169 7.44 7.49 2.01
N CYS A 170 8.66 6.95 2.10
CA CYS A 170 9.09 6.13 3.23
C CYS A 170 9.12 6.92 4.55
N ASP A 171 9.54 8.19 4.53
CA ASP A 171 9.52 9.03 5.72
C ASP A 171 8.09 9.22 6.25
N LYS A 172 7.12 9.49 5.35
CA LYS A 172 5.71 9.64 5.71
C LYS A 172 5.05 8.33 6.14
N ILE A 173 5.41 7.21 5.56
CA ILE A 173 4.93 5.90 6.03
C ILE A 173 5.35 5.65 7.48
N VAL A 174 6.62 5.90 7.81
CA VAL A 174 7.12 5.70 9.18
C VAL A 174 6.38 6.60 10.17
N GLU A 175 6.18 7.87 9.82
CA GLU A 175 5.46 8.84 10.63
C GLU A 175 4.02 8.38 10.91
N GLU A 176 3.23 8.12 9.86
CA GLU A 176 1.83 7.74 10.00
C GLU A 176 1.63 6.37 10.68
N PHE A 177 2.50 5.40 10.37
CA PHE A 177 2.43 4.08 11.00
C PHE A 177 2.84 4.13 12.49
N ALA A 178 3.71 5.06 12.88
CA ALA A 178 4.05 5.30 14.28
C ALA A 178 2.90 5.98 15.03
N GLU A 179 2.23 6.96 14.42
CA GLU A 179 1.05 7.61 14.99
C GLU A 179 -0.09 6.62 15.23
N GLY A 180 -0.34 5.72 14.28
CA GLY A 180 -1.31 4.63 14.42
C GLY A 180 -2.71 5.02 13.97
N VAL A 181 -3.73 4.82 14.82
CA VAL A 181 -5.14 5.00 14.44
C VAL A 181 -5.50 6.48 14.26
N HIS A 182 -6.08 6.80 13.11
CA HIS A 182 -6.57 8.13 12.74
C HIS A 182 -8.10 8.14 12.77
N SER A 183 -8.68 8.89 13.69
CA SER A 183 -10.15 8.97 13.86
C SER A 183 -10.88 9.56 12.65
N GLY A 184 -10.18 10.24 11.77
CA GLY A 184 -10.72 10.80 10.52
C GLY A 184 -10.61 9.86 9.32
N GLN A 185 -9.92 8.72 9.42
CA GLN A 185 -9.84 7.74 8.35
C GLN A 185 -11.11 6.91 8.32
N HIS A 186 -11.90 7.07 7.29
CA HIS A 186 -13.16 6.35 7.07
C HIS A 186 -13.19 5.76 5.66
N ALA A 187 -13.93 4.66 5.50
CA ALA A 187 -14.28 4.09 4.21
C ALA A 187 -15.35 4.91 3.50
#